data_6fbc00091d63bcdda0881d5872423c47
#
_entry.id   6fbc00091d63bcdda0881d5872423c47
#
_cell.length_a   1.000
_cell.length_b   1.000
_cell.length_c   1.000
_cell.angle_alpha   90.00
_cell.angle_beta   90.00
_cell.angle_gamma   90.00
#
_symmetry.space_group_name_H-M   'P 1'
#
loop_
_entity.id
_entity.type
_entity.pdbx_description
1 polymer ?
#
loop_
_entity_poly.entity_id
_entity_poly.type
_entity_poly.pdbx_seq_one_letter_code
_entity_poly.pdbx_strand_id
1 'polypeptide(L)'
;MENALYSFIQMEELNILLYGNPSSGKTMLLDAIIREYYNLSENSQIPENNILLINNLKEQGIQYYRNEMKSFCQTNSVVYGKKKLIVIDDLDNINEQSQQVFRNYMDKYNHNVHFLAVCTNMQKVIESIQSRMHIMQLHSLDNEAIKQHMNNIITIENMSVPEECKEYLLSICNNSIRTIINHIEKLYILDEPITIDLCKTVCSNISFQHFEKYIDAFEKKDLQSGIKILYDLFESGYSVIDILDYFFHFVKSTNRLDETTKYKIIPLLCKYITIFHNVHEDVIELALFTNSLFQEDFSCIDK
;
A
#
# COMPACT_ATOMS: atom_id res chain seq x y z
N MET A 1 14.56 13.94 9.27
CA MET A 1 14.61 12.47 9.29
C MET A 1 16.00 11.96 8.94
N GLU A 2 16.59 12.37 7.84
CA GLU A 2 17.95 11.96 7.40
C GLU A 2 19.02 12.18 8.47
N ASN A 3 19.08 13.38 9.06
CA ASN A 3 20.06 13.67 10.11
C ASN A 3 19.95 12.74 11.33
N ALA A 4 18.72 12.31 11.69
CA ALA A 4 18.52 11.38 12.80
C ALA A 4 19.02 9.97 12.43
N LEU A 5 18.75 9.50 11.19
CA LEU A 5 19.24 8.22 10.70
C LEU A 5 20.76 8.17 10.67
N TYR A 6 21.43 9.21 10.15
CA TYR A 6 22.88 9.32 10.17
C TYR A 6 23.44 9.28 11.60
N SER A 7 22.77 9.94 12.56
CA SER A 7 23.17 9.89 13.97
C SER A 7 23.08 8.47 14.54
N PHE A 8 21.98 7.72 14.26
CA PHE A 8 21.84 6.33 14.71
C PHE A 8 22.90 5.41 14.08
N ILE A 9 23.23 5.60 12.80
CA ILE A 9 24.29 4.84 12.13
C ILE A 9 25.65 5.12 12.77
N GLN A 10 25.95 6.40 13.08
CA GLN A 10 27.20 6.80 13.74
C GLN A 10 27.32 6.31 15.19
N MET A 11 26.19 6.28 15.92
CA MET A 11 26.15 5.80 17.30
C MET A 11 26.13 4.26 17.40
N GLU A 12 26.05 3.56 16.25
CA GLU A 12 25.88 2.11 16.19
C GLU A 12 24.64 1.59 16.96
N GLU A 13 23.58 2.40 17.02
CA GLU A 13 22.29 2.05 17.64
C GLU A 13 21.22 1.91 16.57
N LEU A 14 21.20 0.78 15.86
CA LEU A 14 20.32 0.52 14.71
C LEU A 14 19.12 -0.36 15.05
N ASN A 15 18.56 -0.24 16.24
CA ASN A 15 17.26 -0.85 16.53
C ASN A 15 16.15 0.10 16.09
N ILE A 16 15.75 0.04 14.81
CA ILE A 16 14.83 0.99 14.19
C ILE A 16 13.58 0.27 13.70
N LEU A 17 12.41 0.85 14.02
CA LEU A 17 11.11 0.45 13.49
C LEU A 17 10.56 1.54 12.59
N LEU A 18 10.51 1.26 11.30
CA LEU A 18 9.91 2.15 10.30
C LEU A 18 8.43 1.84 10.15
N TYR A 19 7.56 2.83 10.35
CA TYR A 19 6.13 2.65 10.11
C TYR A 19 5.57 3.74 9.19
N GLY A 20 4.51 3.40 8.46
CA GLY A 20 3.84 4.33 7.56
C GLY A 20 2.92 3.61 6.58
N ASN A 21 2.20 4.38 5.78
CA ASN A 21 1.26 3.86 4.80
C ASN A 21 1.95 2.93 3.77
N PRO A 22 1.21 2.01 3.13
CA PRO A 22 1.72 1.28 1.98
C PRO A 22 2.30 2.24 0.92
N SER A 23 3.35 1.81 0.24
CA SER A 23 4.04 2.61 -0.79
C SER A 23 4.70 3.92 -0.32
N SER A 24 4.94 4.11 1.00
CA SER A 24 5.68 5.27 1.53
C SER A 24 7.22 5.14 1.44
N GLY A 25 7.74 4.10 0.79
CA GLY A 25 9.18 3.90 0.61
C GLY A 25 9.90 3.20 1.77
N LYS A 26 9.17 2.58 2.72
CA LYS A 26 9.76 1.91 3.90
C LYS A 26 10.84 0.89 3.55
N THR A 27 10.55 -0.03 2.66
CA THR A 27 11.48 -1.10 2.25
C THR A 27 12.69 -0.53 1.50
N MET A 28 12.49 0.52 0.67
CA MET A 28 13.60 1.21 0.00
C MET A 28 14.51 1.91 1.00
N LEU A 29 13.93 2.59 1.99
CA LEU A 29 14.71 3.25 3.04
C LEU A 29 15.48 2.23 3.90
N LEU A 30 14.87 1.09 4.19
CA LEU A 30 15.50 0.00 4.92
C LEU A 30 16.74 -0.52 4.16
N ASP A 31 16.61 -0.72 2.86
CA ASP A 31 17.73 -1.14 1.99
C ASP A 31 18.86 -0.08 1.96
N ALA A 32 18.48 1.20 1.90
CA ALA A 32 19.43 2.30 1.97
C ALA A 32 20.18 2.34 3.33
N ILE A 33 19.49 2.13 4.45
CA ILE A 33 20.11 2.04 5.79
C ILE A 33 21.10 0.89 5.86
N ILE A 34 20.76 -0.27 5.31
CA ILE A 34 21.64 -1.45 5.28
C ILE A 34 22.91 -1.13 4.48
N ARG A 35 22.77 -0.53 3.30
CA ARG A 35 23.89 -0.17 2.44
C ARG A 35 24.81 0.86 3.09
N GLU A 36 24.25 1.89 3.70
CA GLU A 36 25.00 2.92 4.41
C GLU A 36 25.72 2.34 5.63
N TYR A 37 25.06 1.47 6.42
CA TYR A 37 25.67 0.86 7.59
C TYR A 37 26.90 0.03 7.27
N TYR A 38 26.87 -0.75 6.18
CA TYR A 38 28.01 -1.56 5.74
C TYR A 38 28.97 -0.81 4.77
N ASN A 39 28.73 0.47 4.49
CA ASN A 39 29.47 1.28 3.51
C ASN A 39 29.54 0.61 2.12
N LEU A 40 28.41 0.10 1.63
CA LEU A 40 28.30 -0.58 0.36
C LEU A 40 28.01 0.40 -0.78
N SER A 41 28.69 0.26 -1.91
CA SER A 41 28.32 0.97 -3.14
C SER A 41 27.01 0.40 -3.72
N GLU A 42 26.30 1.16 -4.58
CA GLU A 42 25.02 0.78 -5.18
C GLU A 42 25.05 -0.61 -5.87
N ASN A 43 26.18 -0.96 -6.48
CA ASN A 43 26.36 -2.21 -7.23
C ASN A 43 27.00 -3.34 -6.41
N SER A 44 27.36 -3.12 -5.15
CA SER A 44 27.97 -4.17 -4.32
C SER A 44 26.92 -5.12 -3.76
N GLN A 45 27.28 -6.39 -3.69
CA GLN A 45 26.43 -7.40 -3.07
C GLN A 45 26.35 -7.20 -1.56
N ILE A 46 25.17 -7.36 -1.02
CA ILE A 46 24.92 -7.31 0.40
C ILE A 46 25.56 -8.55 1.07
N PRO A 47 26.22 -8.43 2.22
CA PRO A 47 26.85 -9.56 2.90
C PRO A 47 25.79 -10.48 3.52
N GLU A 48 25.32 -11.47 2.77
CA GLU A 48 24.24 -12.40 3.16
C GLU A 48 24.50 -13.09 4.52
N ASN A 49 25.75 -13.38 4.85
CA ASN A 49 26.13 -13.98 6.14
C ASN A 49 25.94 -13.05 7.35
N ASN A 50 25.83 -11.74 7.10
CA ASN A 50 25.67 -10.72 8.15
C ASN A 50 24.25 -10.19 8.27
N ILE A 51 23.36 -10.56 7.35
CA ILE A 51 21.98 -10.08 7.32
C ILE A 51 21.03 -11.27 7.29
N LEU A 52 20.14 -11.34 8.27
CA LEU A 52 19.02 -12.26 8.27
C LEU A 52 17.75 -11.51 7.90
N LEU A 53 17.27 -11.74 6.68
CA LEU A 53 16.02 -11.17 6.19
C LEU A 53 14.85 -12.09 6.56
N ILE A 54 13.92 -11.59 7.35
CA ILE A 54 12.68 -12.25 7.73
C ILE A 54 11.55 -11.54 6.99
N ASN A 55 10.97 -12.23 6.03
CA ASN A 55 9.79 -11.76 5.30
C ASN A 55 8.66 -12.80 5.41
N ASN A 56 7.42 -12.31 5.38
CA ASN A 56 6.22 -13.14 5.58
C ASN A 56 5.84 -14.05 4.42
N LEU A 57 6.59 -14.03 3.32
CA LEU A 57 6.31 -14.85 2.12
C LEU A 57 6.43 -16.36 2.37
N LYS A 58 7.02 -16.76 3.50
CA LYS A 58 7.07 -18.15 3.95
C LYS A 58 6.30 -18.23 5.27
N GLU A 59 5.19 -18.94 5.31
CA GLU A 59 4.50 -19.32 6.55
C GLU A 59 5.42 -20.20 7.41
N GLN A 60 6.33 -19.55 8.12
CA GLN A 60 7.29 -20.21 8.96
C GLN A 60 6.77 -20.23 10.38
N GLY A 61 6.64 -21.42 10.94
CA GLY A 61 6.20 -21.58 12.31
C GLY A 61 7.21 -21.00 13.31
N ILE A 62 6.75 -20.75 14.53
CA ILE A 62 7.55 -20.16 15.64
C ILE A 62 8.88 -20.89 15.90
N GLN A 63 8.95 -22.19 15.60
CA GLN A 63 10.15 -23.00 15.73
C GLN A 63 11.27 -22.58 14.76
N TYR A 64 10.90 -22.20 13.56
CA TYR A 64 11.85 -21.69 12.56
C TYR A 64 12.53 -20.42 13.06
N TYR A 65 11.75 -19.44 13.53
CA TYR A 65 12.30 -18.19 14.06
C TYR A 65 13.22 -18.45 15.27
N ARG A 66 12.86 -19.39 16.12
CA ARG A 66 13.71 -19.76 17.27
C ARG A 66 15.04 -20.36 16.84
N ASN A 67 15.05 -21.27 15.89
CA ASN A 67 16.25 -22.00 15.50
C ASN A 67 17.19 -21.16 14.63
N GLU A 68 16.68 -20.54 13.59
CA GLU A 68 17.49 -19.72 12.69
C GLU A 68 18.02 -18.46 13.38
N MET A 69 17.18 -17.72 14.09
CA MET A 69 17.63 -16.54 14.81
C MET A 69 18.67 -16.90 15.87
N LYS A 70 18.50 -18.03 16.57
CA LYS A 70 19.47 -18.48 17.58
C LYS A 70 20.83 -18.71 16.95
N SER A 71 20.91 -19.50 15.90
CA SER A 71 22.16 -19.80 15.21
C SER A 71 22.80 -18.52 14.63
N PHE A 72 21.99 -17.67 14.02
CA PHE A 72 22.45 -16.41 13.47
C PHE A 72 22.99 -15.45 14.54
N CYS A 73 22.29 -15.27 15.65
CA CYS A 73 22.73 -14.38 16.75
C CYS A 73 23.97 -14.87 17.50
N GLN A 74 24.21 -16.20 17.53
CA GLN A 74 25.36 -16.79 18.22
C GLN A 74 26.64 -16.73 17.40
N THR A 75 26.57 -16.63 16.10
CA THR A 75 27.74 -16.52 15.23
C THR A 75 28.24 -15.07 15.16
N ASN A 76 29.55 -14.88 15.12
CA ASN A 76 30.14 -13.55 15.00
C ASN A 76 29.93 -12.94 13.62
N SER A 77 30.00 -11.62 13.56
CA SER A 77 29.99 -10.87 12.31
C SER A 77 31.19 -11.20 11.43
N VAL A 78 30.99 -11.33 10.12
CA VAL A 78 32.08 -11.52 9.16
C VAL A 78 32.73 -10.17 8.84
N VAL A 79 31.97 -9.07 8.95
CA VAL A 79 32.51 -7.71 8.70
C VAL A 79 33.09 -7.16 10.00
N TYR A 80 34.39 -6.86 9.96
CA TYR A 80 35.12 -6.33 11.12
C TYR A 80 34.54 -5.00 11.62
N GLY A 81 34.31 -4.90 12.93
CA GLY A 81 33.80 -3.67 13.55
C GLY A 81 32.31 -3.39 13.32
N LYS A 82 31.56 -4.28 12.65
CA LYS A 82 30.12 -4.12 12.41
C LYS A 82 29.34 -5.27 13.05
N LYS A 83 28.18 -4.94 13.66
CA LYS A 83 27.24 -5.95 14.14
C LYS A 83 26.45 -6.55 12.98
N LYS A 84 25.83 -7.69 13.22
CA LYS A 84 24.89 -8.31 12.30
C LYS A 84 23.55 -7.57 12.30
N LEU A 85 22.78 -7.72 11.24
CA LEU A 85 21.45 -7.14 11.11
C LEU A 85 20.40 -8.25 10.99
N ILE A 86 19.33 -8.15 11.78
CA ILE A 86 18.10 -8.89 11.55
C ILE A 86 17.10 -7.87 11.01
N VAL A 87 16.63 -8.15 9.80
CA VAL A 87 15.71 -7.29 9.06
C VAL A 87 14.36 -7.98 8.99
N ILE A 88 13.33 -7.34 9.49
CA ILE A 88 11.97 -7.88 9.55
C ILE A 88 11.07 -7.01 8.71
N ASP A 89 10.65 -7.52 7.56
CA ASP A 89 9.66 -6.86 6.72
C ASP A 89 8.25 -7.29 7.15
N ASP A 90 7.30 -6.33 7.17
CA ASP A 90 5.91 -6.52 7.61
C ASP A 90 5.76 -7.20 8.99
N LEU A 91 6.40 -6.62 10.02
CA LEU A 91 6.35 -7.10 11.40
C LEU A 91 4.90 -7.24 11.93
N ASP A 92 3.99 -6.41 11.49
CA ASP A 92 2.56 -6.41 11.85
C ASP A 92 1.78 -7.61 11.30
N ASN A 93 2.32 -8.33 10.33
CA ASN A 93 1.75 -9.59 9.83
C ASN A 93 2.25 -10.83 10.60
N ILE A 94 3.23 -10.65 11.47
CA ILE A 94 3.79 -11.73 12.30
C ILE A 94 2.96 -11.85 13.57
N ASN A 95 2.60 -13.08 13.97
CA ASN A 95 1.81 -13.32 15.15
C ASN A 95 2.53 -12.89 16.44
N GLU A 96 1.79 -12.54 17.49
CA GLU A 96 2.32 -12.04 18.76
C GLU A 96 3.32 -12.99 19.41
N GLN A 97 3.11 -14.31 19.33
CA GLN A 97 4.00 -15.30 19.90
C GLN A 97 5.39 -15.27 19.24
N SER A 98 5.45 -15.08 17.95
CA SER A 98 6.71 -14.91 17.21
C SER A 98 7.36 -13.55 17.50
N GLN A 99 6.58 -12.50 17.64
CA GLN A 99 7.07 -11.20 18.07
C GLN A 99 7.71 -11.26 19.47
N GLN A 100 7.16 -12.05 20.40
CA GLN A 100 7.78 -12.30 21.72
C GLN A 100 9.15 -12.99 21.60
N VAL A 101 9.34 -13.86 20.62
CA VAL A 101 10.65 -14.46 20.34
C VAL A 101 11.64 -13.37 19.92
N PHE A 102 11.26 -12.48 19.00
CA PHE A 102 12.13 -11.37 18.58
C PHE A 102 12.52 -10.48 19.75
N ARG A 103 11.57 -10.10 20.60
CA ARG A 103 11.83 -9.33 21.81
C ARG A 103 12.87 -10.01 22.70
N ASN A 104 12.78 -11.33 22.93
CA ASN A 104 13.74 -12.06 23.76
C ASN A 104 15.15 -12.06 23.15
N TYR A 105 15.26 -12.11 21.82
CA TYR A 105 16.55 -12.02 21.12
C TYR A 105 17.12 -10.60 21.13
N MET A 106 16.30 -9.57 21.04
CA MET A 106 16.73 -8.17 21.20
C MET A 106 17.40 -7.96 22.56
N ASP A 107 16.78 -8.46 23.64
CA ASP A 107 17.35 -8.32 25.00
C ASP A 107 18.65 -9.13 25.16
N LYS A 108 18.71 -10.33 24.60
CA LYS A 108 19.82 -11.25 24.82
C LYS A 108 21.06 -10.96 23.97
N TYR A 109 20.88 -10.48 22.75
CA TYR A 109 21.95 -10.37 21.76
C TYR A 109 22.19 -8.93 21.27
N ASN A 110 21.76 -7.93 22.01
CA ASN A 110 21.96 -6.49 21.68
C ASN A 110 23.41 -6.12 21.40
N HIS A 111 24.36 -6.83 22.02
CA HIS A 111 25.80 -6.59 21.82
C HIS A 111 26.31 -7.09 20.46
N ASN A 112 25.62 -8.01 19.79
CA ASN A 112 26.09 -8.68 18.57
C ASN A 112 25.21 -8.41 17.35
N VAL A 113 23.93 -8.04 17.56
CA VAL A 113 22.94 -7.92 16.48
C VAL A 113 22.09 -6.67 16.68
N HIS A 114 21.79 -5.99 15.58
CA HIS A 114 20.77 -4.94 15.50
C HIS A 114 19.50 -5.45 14.82
N PHE A 115 18.38 -4.81 15.13
CA PHE A 115 17.07 -5.17 14.61
C PHE A 115 16.49 -3.99 13.82
N LEU A 116 16.29 -4.20 12.54
CA LEU A 116 15.57 -3.29 11.65
C LEU A 116 14.21 -3.89 11.32
N ALA A 117 13.15 -3.16 11.56
CA ALA A 117 11.81 -3.66 11.27
C ALA A 117 10.97 -2.62 10.52
N VAL A 118 10.01 -3.12 9.74
CA VAL A 118 9.05 -2.32 9.00
C VAL A 118 7.64 -2.80 9.35
N CYS A 119 6.71 -1.87 9.52
CA CYS A 119 5.29 -2.19 9.68
C CYS A 119 4.40 -1.13 9.02
N THR A 120 3.16 -1.50 8.72
CA THR A 120 2.12 -0.57 8.28
C THR A 120 1.18 -0.20 9.42
N ASN A 121 0.89 -1.13 10.32
CA ASN A 121 -0.01 -0.93 11.45
C ASN A 121 0.71 -1.14 12.78
N MET A 122 0.99 -0.02 13.47
CA MET A 122 1.64 -0.05 14.79
C MET A 122 0.83 -0.78 15.87
N GLN A 123 -0.50 -0.82 15.77
CA GLN A 123 -1.36 -1.46 16.77
C GLN A 123 -1.18 -2.99 16.82
N LYS A 124 -0.71 -3.60 15.72
CA LYS A 124 -0.41 -5.03 15.64
C LYS A 124 0.99 -5.38 16.14
N VAL A 125 1.82 -4.40 16.46
CA VAL A 125 3.15 -4.60 17.01
C VAL A 125 3.06 -4.56 18.54
N ILE A 126 3.60 -5.57 19.23
CA ILE A 126 3.56 -5.64 20.69
C ILE A 126 4.34 -4.48 21.33
N GLU A 127 3.82 -3.88 22.39
CA GLU A 127 4.42 -2.74 23.10
C GLU A 127 5.84 -3.02 23.57
N SER A 128 6.13 -4.28 23.93
CA SER A 128 7.45 -4.68 24.38
C SER A 128 8.54 -4.64 23.29
N ILE A 129 8.19 -4.69 22.00
CA ILE A 129 9.10 -4.41 20.89
C ILE A 129 9.18 -2.91 20.66
N GLN A 130 8.03 -2.23 20.65
CA GLN A 130 7.99 -0.77 20.43
C GLN A 130 8.89 -0.01 21.42
N SER A 131 8.92 -0.42 22.69
CA SER A 131 9.77 0.19 23.73
C SER A 131 11.27 -0.03 23.57
N ARG A 132 11.69 -0.95 22.69
CA ARG A 132 13.10 -1.33 22.44
C ARG A 132 13.64 -0.85 21.10
N MET A 133 12.80 -0.22 20.30
CA MET A 133 13.16 0.27 18.97
C MET A 133 12.94 1.77 18.86
N HIS A 134 13.78 2.43 18.07
CA HIS A 134 13.55 3.81 17.68
C HIS A 134 12.49 3.86 16.59
N ILE A 135 11.32 4.37 16.93
CA ILE A 135 10.17 4.42 16.03
C ILE A 135 10.29 5.64 15.12
N MET A 136 10.24 5.41 13.80
CA MET A 136 10.30 6.46 12.80
C MET A 136 9.12 6.36 11.85
N GLN A 137 8.36 7.45 11.74
CA GLN A 137 7.22 7.54 10.85
C GLN A 137 7.64 8.01 9.46
N LEU A 138 7.26 7.25 8.43
CA LEU A 138 7.34 7.70 7.04
C LEU A 138 5.97 8.19 6.59
N HIS A 139 5.92 9.43 6.17
CA HIS A 139 4.75 10.00 5.53
C HIS A 139 4.69 9.59 4.05
N SER A 140 3.47 9.51 3.52
CA SER A 140 3.27 9.34 2.08
C SER A 140 3.89 10.53 1.33
N LEU A 141 4.36 10.29 0.13
CA LEU A 141 4.87 11.35 -0.73
C LEU A 141 3.76 12.34 -1.09
N ASP A 142 4.11 13.61 -1.18
CA ASP A 142 3.22 14.64 -1.67
C ASP A 142 2.98 14.49 -3.18
N ASN A 143 1.85 14.97 -3.67
CA ASN A 143 1.49 14.91 -5.08
C ASN A 143 2.56 15.52 -6.00
N GLU A 144 3.23 16.58 -5.56
CA GLU A 144 4.31 17.22 -6.32
C GLU A 144 5.54 16.32 -6.45
N ALA A 145 5.94 15.67 -5.35
CA ALA A 145 7.04 14.71 -5.36
C ALA A 145 6.74 13.50 -6.25
N ILE A 146 5.50 13.00 -6.17
CA ILE A 146 5.03 11.90 -7.02
C ILE A 146 5.03 12.31 -8.50
N LYS A 147 4.56 13.53 -8.82
CA LYS A 147 4.58 14.10 -10.18
C LYS A 147 6.02 14.22 -10.71
N GLN A 148 6.97 14.62 -9.88
CA GLN A 148 8.38 14.68 -10.25
C GLN A 148 8.95 13.29 -10.55
N HIS A 149 8.69 12.29 -9.70
CA HIS A 149 9.12 10.91 -9.96
C HIS A 149 8.50 10.34 -11.24
N MET A 150 7.22 10.57 -11.46
CA MET A 150 6.53 10.18 -12.69
C MET A 150 7.20 10.81 -13.93
N ASN A 151 7.47 12.11 -13.91
CA ASN A 151 8.13 12.80 -15.03
C ASN A 151 9.55 12.27 -15.27
N ASN A 152 10.29 11.94 -14.20
CA ASN A 152 11.63 11.35 -14.34
C ASN A 152 11.57 10.00 -15.05
N ILE A 153 10.62 9.13 -14.67
CA ILE A 153 10.45 7.82 -15.31
C ILE A 153 10.06 7.99 -16.80
N ILE A 154 9.09 8.85 -17.09
CA ILE A 154 8.65 9.15 -18.46
C ILE A 154 9.81 9.65 -19.33
N THR A 155 10.69 10.47 -18.74
CA THR A 155 11.87 10.99 -19.45
C THR A 155 12.93 9.92 -19.70
N ILE A 156 13.21 9.07 -18.71
CA ILE A 156 14.18 7.96 -18.82
C ILE A 156 13.74 6.96 -19.88
N GLU A 157 12.44 6.61 -19.88
CA GLU A 157 11.87 5.64 -20.83
C GLU A 157 11.52 6.27 -22.20
N ASN A 158 11.80 7.58 -22.40
CA ASN A 158 11.50 8.30 -23.64
C ASN A 158 10.03 8.23 -24.09
N MET A 159 9.09 8.20 -23.14
CA MET A 159 7.65 8.14 -23.43
C MET A 159 7.08 9.52 -23.71
N SER A 160 6.07 9.57 -24.60
CA SER A 160 5.28 10.79 -24.85
C SER A 160 3.93 10.68 -24.15
N VAL A 161 3.80 11.25 -22.95
CA VAL A 161 2.56 11.23 -22.15
C VAL A 161 1.97 12.64 -22.09
N PRO A 162 0.76 12.87 -22.62
CA PRO A 162 0.06 14.16 -22.50
C PRO A 162 -0.16 14.58 -21.05
N GLU A 163 -0.19 15.89 -20.78
CA GLU A 163 -0.37 16.39 -19.40
C GLU A 163 -1.72 15.99 -18.80
N GLU A 164 -2.79 15.95 -19.59
CA GLU A 164 -4.11 15.47 -19.17
C GLU A 164 -4.06 14.02 -18.66
N CYS A 165 -3.28 13.16 -19.32
CA CYS A 165 -3.08 11.77 -18.88
C CYS A 165 -2.30 11.70 -17.57
N LYS A 166 -1.31 12.56 -17.37
CA LYS A 166 -0.54 12.63 -16.12
C LYS A 166 -1.42 13.05 -14.94
N GLU A 167 -2.25 14.07 -15.13
CA GLU A 167 -3.20 14.52 -14.10
C GLU A 167 -4.22 13.44 -13.76
N TYR A 168 -4.72 12.73 -14.77
CA TYR A 168 -5.61 11.59 -14.57
C TYR A 168 -4.92 10.49 -13.75
N LEU A 169 -3.71 10.07 -14.12
CA LEU A 169 -2.94 9.06 -13.39
C LEU A 169 -2.72 9.47 -11.92
N LEU A 170 -2.38 10.74 -11.66
CA LEU A 170 -2.24 11.24 -10.29
C LEU A 170 -3.54 11.17 -9.50
N SER A 171 -4.69 11.44 -10.14
CA SER A 171 -5.99 11.40 -9.47
C SER A 171 -6.42 10.01 -9.02
N ILE A 172 -6.04 8.96 -9.77
CA ILE A 172 -6.43 7.57 -9.47
C ILE A 172 -5.45 6.83 -8.57
N CYS A 173 -4.23 7.35 -8.39
CA CYS A 173 -3.17 6.64 -7.68
C CYS A 173 -3.17 6.79 -6.16
N ASN A 174 -4.04 7.62 -5.58
CA ASN A 174 -4.16 7.81 -4.12
C ASN A 174 -2.80 7.99 -3.40
N ASN A 175 -1.91 8.80 -3.96
CA ASN A 175 -0.55 9.03 -3.44
C ASN A 175 0.32 7.76 -3.36
N SER A 176 0.01 6.72 -4.13
CA SER A 176 0.80 5.50 -4.21
C SER A 176 1.74 5.52 -5.42
N ILE A 177 3.03 5.69 -5.17
CA ILE A 177 4.04 5.67 -6.25
C ILE A 177 4.10 4.31 -6.95
N ARG A 178 3.86 3.20 -6.22
CA ARG A 178 3.82 1.85 -6.81
C ARG A 178 2.72 1.74 -7.85
N THR A 179 1.54 2.28 -7.57
CA THR A 179 0.41 2.27 -8.51
C THR A 179 0.73 3.08 -9.77
N ILE A 180 1.37 4.24 -9.62
CA ILE A 180 1.81 5.06 -10.76
C ILE A 180 2.81 4.31 -11.64
N ILE A 181 3.84 3.71 -11.04
CA ILE A 181 4.84 2.93 -11.78
C ILE A 181 4.16 1.80 -12.55
N ASN A 182 3.27 1.05 -11.92
CA ASN A 182 2.55 -0.04 -12.58
C ASN A 182 1.69 0.47 -13.75
N HIS A 183 1.07 1.64 -13.62
CA HIS A 183 0.29 2.20 -14.72
C HIS A 183 1.16 2.71 -15.87
N ILE A 184 2.29 3.35 -15.57
CA ILE A 184 3.25 3.77 -16.60
C ILE A 184 3.82 2.54 -17.33
N GLU A 185 4.16 1.49 -16.60
CA GLU A 185 4.64 0.23 -17.17
C GLU A 185 3.60 -0.42 -18.09
N LYS A 186 2.32 -0.45 -17.70
CA LYS A 186 1.24 -0.93 -18.57
C LYS A 186 1.16 -0.12 -19.87
N LEU A 187 1.22 1.22 -19.78
CA LEU A 187 1.18 2.09 -20.95
C LEU A 187 2.43 1.92 -21.84
N TYR A 188 3.59 1.69 -21.24
CA TYR A 188 4.83 1.42 -21.97
C TYR A 188 4.78 0.10 -22.76
N ILE A 189 4.27 -0.97 -22.13
CA ILE A 189 4.17 -2.30 -22.76
C ILE A 189 3.20 -2.31 -23.94
N LEU A 190 2.15 -1.48 -23.91
CA LEU A 190 1.17 -1.42 -24.99
C LEU A 190 1.73 -0.82 -26.30
N ASP A 191 2.77 0.02 -26.19
CA ASP A 191 3.43 0.69 -27.32
C ASP A 191 2.46 1.39 -28.29
N GLU A 192 1.35 1.91 -27.75
CA GLU A 192 0.32 2.67 -28.49
C GLU A 192 0.38 4.16 -28.13
N PRO A 193 -0.12 5.06 -29.01
CA PRO A 193 -0.18 6.48 -28.69
C PRO A 193 -1.07 6.70 -27.46
N ILE A 194 -0.47 7.32 -26.43
CA ILE A 194 -1.13 7.50 -25.13
C ILE A 194 -2.18 8.60 -25.24
N THR A 195 -3.45 8.20 -25.13
CA THR A 195 -4.61 9.08 -25.11
C THR A 195 -5.33 8.97 -23.76
N ILE A 196 -6.16 9.97 -23.44
CA ILE A 196 -6.93 9.95 -22.19
C ILE A 196 -7.89 8.75 -22.12
N ASP A 197 -8.47 8.34 -23.26
CA ASP A 197 -9.37 7.20 -23.34
C ASP A 197 -8.63 5.88 -23.11
N LEU A 198 -7.41 5.75 -23.67
CA LEU A 198 -6.55 4.60 -23.40
C LEU A 198 -6.19 4.55 -21.91
N CYS A 199 -5.81 5.68 -21.30
CA CYS A 199 -5.51 5.73 -19.86
C CYS A 199 -6.71 5.31 -19.02
N LYS A 200 -7.92 5.77 -19.33
CA LYS A 200 -9.14 5.39 -18.62
C LYS A 200 -9.48 3.91 -18.74
N THR A 201 -9.15 3.28 -19.86
CA THR A 201 -9.43 1.86 -20.11
C THR A 201 -8.41 0.95 -19.44
N VAL A 202 -7.13 1.30 -19.50
CA VAL A 202 -6.01 0.43 -19.09
C VAL A 202 -5.58 0.65 -17.64
N CYS A 203 -5.62 1.91 -17.19
CA CYS A 203 -5.07 2.27 -15.89
C CYS A 203 -6.07 2.15 -14.72
N SER A 204 -7.36 1.93 -14.99
CA SER A 204 -8.33 1.52 -13.97
C SER A 204 -8.55 0.01 -14.06
N ASN A 205 -8.56 -0.68 -12.92
CA ASN A 205 -8.92 -2.10 -12.91
C ASN A 205 -10.40 -2.27 -13.34
N ILE A 206 -11.27 -1.39 -12.82
CA ILE A 206 -12.64 -1.21 -13.32
C ILE A 206 -12.71 0.14 -14.00
N SER A 207 -13.03 0.16 -15.30
CA SER A 207 -13.13 1.41 -16.04
C SER A 207 -14.20 2.33 -15.43
N PHE A 208 -13.85 3.57 -15.16
CA PHE A 208 -14.79 4.59 -14.68
C PHE A 208 -15.99 4.79 -15.62
N GLN A 209 -15.88 4.43 -16.90
CA GLN A 209 -16.99 4.44 -17.83
C GLN A 209 -18.17 3.56 -17.39
N HIS A 210 -17.91 2.43 -16.69
CA HIS A 210 -18.98 1.61 -16.13
C HIS A 210 -19.71 2.36 -15.02
N PHE A 211 -18.99 3.05 -14.17
CA PHE A 211 -19.58 3.85 -13.11
C PHE A 211 -20.27 5.11 -13.61
N GLU A 212 -19.78 5.71 -14.70
CA GLU A 212 -20.50 6.80 -15.38
C GLU A 212 -21.87 6.33 -15.90
N LYS A 213 -21.93 5.16 -16.55
CA LYS A 213 -23.19 4.55 -16.98
C LYS A 213 -24.10 4.19 -15.80
N TYR A 214 -23.50 3.75 -14.69
CA TYR A 214 -24.24 3.45 -13.46
C TYR A 214 -24.88 4.73 -12.88
N ILE A 215 -24.15 5.85 -12.86
CA ILE A 215 -24.72 7.14 -12.44
C ILE A 215 -25.79 7.62 -13.44
N ASP A 216 -25.61 7.42 -14.75
CA ASP A 216 -26.68 7.72 -15.72
C ASP A 216 -27.96 6.92 -15.45
N ALA A 217 -27.85 5.65 -15.08
CA ALA A 217 -29.00 4.82 -14.68
C ALA A 217 -29.63 5.32 -13.38
N PHE A 218 -28.78 5.74 -12.43
CA PHE A 218 -29.23 6.34 -11.16
C PHE A 218 -30.01 7.63 -11.39
N GLU A 219 -29.51 8.57 -12.20
CA GLU A 219 -30.19 9.83 -12.54
C GLU A 219 -31.56 9.59 -13.23
N LYS A 220 -31.63 8.52 -14.07
CA LYS A 220 -32.88 8.09 -14.74
C LYS A 220 -33.81 7.27 -13.84
N LYS A 221 -33.42 6.94 -12.62
CA LYS A 221 -34.11 6.03 -11.70
C LYS A 221 -34.40 4.63 -12.30
N ASP A 222 -33.51 4.17 -13.20
CA ASP A 222 -33.60 2.85 -13.82
C ASP A 222 -32.82 1.82 -12.99
N LEU A 223 -33.49 1.27 -11.98
CA LEU A 223 -32.93 0.28 -11.05
C LEU A 223 -32.42 -0.97 -11.78
N GLN A 224 -33.15 -1.43 -12.79
CA GLN A 224 -32.82 -2.67 -13.49
C GLN A 224 -31.51 -2.54 -14.26
N SER A 225 -31.32 -1.44 -14.98
CA SER A 225 -30.07 -1.15 -15.69
C SER A 225 -28.90 -0.95 -14.72
N GLY A 226 -29.14 -0.28 -13.57
CA GLY A 226 -28.12 -0.10 -12.54
C GLY A 226 -27.61 -1.43 -11.97
N ILE A 227 -28.52 -2.33 -11.57
CA ILE A 227 -28.16 -3.66 -11.08
C ILE A 227 -27.39 -4.46 -12.14
N LYS A 228 -27.85 -4.42 -13.39
CA LYS A 228 -27.21 -5.14 -14.49
C LYS A 228 -25.75 -4.72 -14.68
N ILE A 229 -25.47 -3.42 -14.66
CA ILE A 229 -24.09 -2.90 -14.82
C ILE A 229 -23.15 -3.47 -13.74
N LEU A 230 -23.59 -3.50 -12.47
CA LEU A 230 -22.76 -4.04 -11.38
C LEU A 230 -22.63 -5.57 -11.47
N TYR A 231 -23.66 -6.27 -11.92
CA TYR A 231 -23.59 -7.72 -12.16
C TYR A 231 -22.68 -8.08 -13.33
N ASP A 232 -22.70 -7.32 -14.42
CA ASP A 232 -21.76 -7.51 -15.55
C ASP A 232 -20.28 -7.35 -15.09
N LEU A 233 -20.02 -6.45 -14.14
CA LEU A 233 -18.69 -6.32 -13.52
C LEU A 233 -18.35 -7.54 -12.66
N PHE A 234 -19.28 -8.03 -11.87
CA PHE A 234 -19.08 -9.24 -11.05
C PHE A 234 -18.86 -10.48 -11.95
N GLU A 235 -19.62 -10.64 -13.02
CA GLU A 235 -19.43 -11.73 -13.99
C GLU A 235 -18.08 -11.63 -14.74
N SER A 236 -17.51 -10.43 -14.84
CA SER A 236 -16.15 -10.20 -15.37
C SER A 236 -15.02 -10.62 -14.41
N GLY A 237 -15.40 -11.11 -13.19
CA GLY A 237 -14.45 -11.68 -12.22
C GLY A 237 -14.02 -10.74 -11.09
N TYR A 238 -14.62 -9.55 -10.96
CA TYR A 238 -14.35 -8.66 -9.84
C TYR A 238 -15.13 -9.08 -8.59
N SER A 239 -14.52 -8.97 -7.41
CA SER A 239 -15.24 -9.22 -6.15
C SER A 239 -16.23 -8.09 -5.84
N VAL A 240 -17.23 -8.37 -5.01
CA VAL A 240 -18.21 -7.36 -4.59
C VAL A 240 -17.55 -6.21 -3.85
N ILE A 241 -16.57 -6.53 -2.98
CA ILE A 241 -15.79 -5.54 -2.25
C ILE A 241 -15.00 -4.65 -3.22
N ASP A 242 -14.31 -5.24 -4.20
CA ASP A 242 -13.55 -4.48 -5.19
C ASP A 242 -14.45 -3.53 -5.97
N ILE A 243 -15.61 -3.98 -6.42
CA ILE A 243 -16.58 -3.14 -7.16
C ILE A 243 -16.99 -1.93 -6.31
N LEU A 244 -17.32 -2.13 -5.03
CA LEU A 244 -17.72 -1.05 -4.13
C LEU A 244 -16.55 -0.11 -3.79
N ASP A 245 -15.34 -0.63 -3.59
CA ASP A 245 -14.15 0.17 -3.36
C ASP A 245 -13.79 1.05 -4.58
N TYR A 246 -13.83 0.48 -5.78
CA TYR A 246 -13.61 1.27 -7.00
C TYR A 246 -14.71 2.29 -7.23
N PHE A 247 -15.95 1.96 -6.90
CA PHE A 247 -17.04 2.93 -6.94
C PHE A 247 -16.85 4.05 -5.92
N PHE A 248 -16.37 3.75 -4.72
CA PHE A 248 -15.99 4.77 -3.73
C PHE A 248 -14.91 5.73 -4.26
N HIS A 249 -13.87 5.19 -4.89
CA HIS A 249 -12.84 6.00 -5.52
C HIS A 249 -13.38 6.86 -6.66
N PHE A 250 -14.27 6.32 -7.47
CA PHE A 250 -14.94 7.06 -8.53
C PHE A 250 -15.79 8.21 -7.96
N VAL A 251 -16.61 7.97 -6.94
CA VAL A 251 -17.44 9.00 -6.30
C VAL A 251 -16.59 10.14 -5.74
N LYS A 252 -15.43 9.85 -5.16
CA LYS A 252 -14.49 10.87 -4.67
C LYS A 252 -13.92 11.74 -5.79
N SER A 253 -13.56 11.14 -6.91
CA SER A 253 -12.83 11.81 -7.98
C SER A 253 -13.73 12.45 -9.06
N THR A 254 -15.00 12.01 -9.17
CA THR A 254 -15.90 12.51 -10.20
C THR A 254 -16.35 13.94 -9.93
N ASN A 255 -16.42 14.74 -11.00
CA ASN A 255 -17.01 16.10 -10.98
C ASN A 255 -18.49 16.10 -11.38
N ARG A 256 -19.07 14.94 -11.72
CA ARG A 256 -20.49 14.83 -12.13
C ARG A 256 -21.46 14.92 -10.96
N LEU A 257 -21.02 14.52 -9.77
CA LEU A 257 -21.85 14.55 -8.58
C LEU A 257 -21.50 15.78 -7.75
N ASP A 258 -22.52 16.49 -7.27
CA ASP A 258 -22.36 17.55 -6.31
C ASP A 258 -21.90 17.02 -4.95
N GLU A 259 -21.29 17.89 -4.14
CA GLU A 259 -20.75 17.46 -2.84
C GLU A 259 -21.84 16.90 -1.92
N THR A 260 -23.05 17.45 -1.95
CA THR A 260 -24.18 17.01 -1.12
C THR A 260 -24.58 15.58 -1.45
N THR A 261 -24.58 15.20 -2.72
CA THR A 261 -24.85 13.84 -3.19
C THR A 261 -23.71 12.90 -2.79
N LYS A 262 -22.45 13.32 -2.93
CA LYS A 262 -21.30 12.53 -2.46
C LYS A 262 -21.37 12.23 -0.97
N TYR A 263 -21.72 13.22 -0.14
CA TYR A 263 -21.87 13.04 1.31
C TYR A 263 -23.00 12.08 1.72
N LYS A 264 -23.98 11.85 0.86
CA LYS A 264 -25.03 10.83 1.09
C LYS A 264 -24.59 9.44 0.61
N ILE A 265 -23.94 9.35 -0.55
CA ILE A 265 -23.49 8.08 -1.12
C ILE A 265 -22.37 7.44 -0.28
N ILE A 266 -21.39 8.22 0.19
CA ILE A 266 -20.23 7.71 0.93
C ILE A 266 -20.60 6.92 2.19
N PRO A 267 -21.46 7.41 3.09
CA PRO A 267 -21.87 6.63 4.28
C PRO A 267 -22.59 5.31 3.92
N LEU A 268 -23.40 5.32 2.85
CA LEU A 268 -24.06 4.12 2.38
C LEU A 268 -23.04 3.08 1.88
N LEU A 269 -22.06 3.49 1.08
CA LEU A 269 -20.94 2.66 0.63
C LEU A 269 -20.17 2.07 1.81
N CYS A 270 -19.77 2.92 2.77
CA CYS A 270 -19.05 2.47 3.96
C CYS A 270 -19.85 1.45 4.77
N LYS A 271 -21.18 1.61 4.86
CA LYS A 271 -22.04 0.64 5.53
C LYS A 271 -21.97 -0.73 4.87
N TYR A 272 -22.08 -0.81 3.54
CA TYR A 272 -22.00 -2.09 2.82
C TYR A 272 -20.62 -2.71 2.88
N ILE A 273 -19.55 -1.93 2.66
CA ILE A 273 -18.16 -2.40 2.79
C ILE A 273 -17.90 -2.97 4.20
N THR A 274 -18.41 -2.30 5.26
CA THR A 274 -18.23 -2.75 6.65
C THR A 274 -18.94 -4.09 6.93
N ILE A 275 -20.05 -4.37 6.28
CA ILE A 275 -20.77 -5.65 6.43
C ILE A 275 -19.86 -6.82 6.02
N PHE A 276 -19.08 -6.69 4.95
CA PHE A 276 -18.20 -7.74 4.44
C PHE A 276 -17.00 -8.06 5.32
N HIS A 277 -16.61 -7.18 6.23
CA HIS A 277 -15.61 -7.53 7.24
C HIS A 277 -16.11 -8.55 8.27
N ASN A 278 -17.43 -8.66 8.44
CA ASN A 278 -18.06 -9.52 9.45
C ASN A 278 -18.86 -10.69 8.84
N VAL A 279 -19.25 -10.59 7.59
CA VAL A 279 -20.11 -11.57 6.89
C VAL A 279 -19.47 -11.88 5.53
N HIS A 280 -19.69 -13.08 5.01
CA HIS A 280 -19.24 -13.43 3.65
C HIS A 280 -19.89 -12.49 2.63
N GLU A 281 -19.09 -12.04 1.65
CA GLU A 281 -19.63 -11.27 0.54
C GLU A 281 -20.56 -12.11 -0.33
N ASP A 282 -21.68 -11.53 -0.71
CA ASP A 282 -22.65 -12.14 -1.63
C ASP A 282 -23.04 -11.14 -2.72
N VAL A 283 -23.20 -11.63 -3.93
CA VAL A 283 -23.56 -10.80 -5.09
C VAL A 283 -24.92 -10.08 -4.93
N ILE A 284 -25.80 -10.62 -4.10
CA ILE A 284 -27.08 -10.00 -3.77
C ILE A 284 -26.93 -8.63 -3.12
N GLU A 285 -25.81 -8.40 -2.44
CA GLU A 285 -25.52 -7.12 -1.78
C GLU A 285 -25.35 -5.98 -2.79
N LEU A 286 -24.91 -6.25 -4.01
CA LEU A 286 -24.85 -5.26 -5.08
C LEU A 286 -26.25 -4.77 -5.47
N ALA A 287 -27.23 -5.69 -5.51
CA ALA A 287 -28.63 -5.34 -5.77
C ALA A 287 -29.24 -4.56 -4.60
N LEU A 288 -28.96 -4.98 -3.35
CA LEU A 288 -29.42 -4.30 -2.15
C LEU A 288 -28.80 -2.91 -2.01
N PHE A 289 -27.50 -2.78 -2.29
CA PHE A 289 -26.81 -1.50 -2.35
C PHE A 289 -27.45 -0.56 -3.38
N THR A 290 -27.63 -1.05 -4.62
CA THR A 290 -28.25 -0.27 -5.70
C THR A 290 -29.67 0.16 -5.32
N ASN A 291 -30.49 -0.76 -4.77
CA ASN A 291 -31.84 -0.42 -4.32
C ASN A 291 -31.81 0.65 -3.22
N SER A 292 -30.93 0.52 -2.23
CA SER A 292 -30.81 1.51 -1.15
C SER A 292 -30.37 2.88 -1.68
N LEU A 293 -29.44 2.89 -2.63
CA LEU A 293 -28.98 4.11 -3.29
C LEU A 293 -30.10 4.81 -4.08
N PHE A 294 -30.91 4.05 -4.81
CA PHE A 294 -32.00 4.58 -5.65
C PHE A 294 -33.25 4.99 -4.83
N GLN A 295 -33.40 4.47 -3.62
CA GLN A 295 -34.49 4.85 -2.71
C GLN A 295 -34.21 6.12 -1.92
N GLU A 296 -32.96 6.51 -1.74
CA GLU A 296 -32.64 7.78 -1.10
C GLU A 296 -33.09 8.95 -1.99
N ASP A 297 -34.04 9.73 -1.49
CA ASP A 297 -34.49 10.95 -2.16
C ASP A 297 -33.40 12.02 -2.12
N PHE A 298 -32.67 12.17 -3.23
CA PHE A 298 -31.70 13.24 -3.43
C PHE A 298 -32.37 14.59 -3.80
N SER A 299 -33.69 14.61 -3.92
CA SER A 299 -34.49 15.73 -4.39
C SER A 299 -34.78 16.81 -3.33
N CYS A 300 -34.24 16.70 -2.13
CA CYS A 300 -34.51 17.68 -1.06
C CYS A 300 -33.23 18.39 -0.60
N ILE A 301 -32.64 19.24 -1.44
CA ILE A 301 -31.89 20.41 -0.95
C ILE A 301 -31.88 21.48 -2.10
N ASP A 302 -33.08 21.97 -2.44
CA ASP A 302 -33.28 23.31 -2.93
C ASP A 302 -34.00 24.07 -1.81
N LYS A 303 -33.22 24.64 -0.89
CA LYS A 303 -33.60 25.84 -0.13
C LYS A 303 -32.38 26.43 0.56
#